data_47ead7845519e2d3bdc84c4cd1ace551
#
_entry.id   47ead7845519e2d3bdc84c4cd1ace551
#
_cell.length_a   1.000
_cell.length_b   1.000
_cell.length_c   1.000
_cell.angle_alpha   90.00
_cell.angle_beta   90.00
_cell.angle_gamma   90.00
#
_symmetry.space_group_name_H-M   'P 1'
#
loop_
_entity.id
_entity.type
_entity.pdbx_description
1 polymer ?
#
loop_
_entity_poly.entity_id
_entity_poly.type
_entity_poly.pdbx_seq_one_letter_code
_entity_poly.pdbx_strand_id
1 'polypeptide(L)'
;MSSVKVAINGFGRIGRLVFRQIYNMEGIEVVAINDLTSPKVLAHLLKYDSAQGRFDGEVTSTENSIVVNGDEVKIYAQKDPAQIPWGTHEVDVVIESTGFFTDKEKAEAHISAGAKRVVISAPATGDLKTVVFNVNHAILDGSETIISCASCTTNCLAPMAKVMNDQYKIVTGFMTTIHAYTNDQNTLDAPHPKGDLRRARAAAANIVPNSTGAAKAIGLVLPELKGKLDGSAQRVPVITGSLTELTTILEKKVTVEEINAAMKAASNESFGYTEDELVSSDVIGTTFGSLFDATQTKVITTGDTQLVKTVSWYDNEMSYVSQLVRTVKFFAGLISK
;
A
#
# COMPACT_ATOMS: atom_id res chain seq x y z
N MET A 1 0.03 2.59 28.24
CA MET A 1 0.32 3.67 27.28
C MET A 1 -1.01 4.11 26.72
N SER A 2 -1.21 5.42 26.47
CA SER A 2 -2.43 5.91 25.81
C SER A 2 -2.51 5.33 24.39
N SER A 3 -3.71 5.05 23.91
CA SER A 3 -3.95 4.60 22.53
C SER A 3 -3.53 5.68 21.54
N VAL A 4 -2.94 5.29 20.41
CA VAL A 4 -2.65 6.20 19.29
C VAL A 4 -3.97 6.56 18.62
N LYS A 5 -4.28 7.85 18.57
CA LYS A 5 -5.52 8.37 17.98
C LYS A 5 -5.32 8.63 16.48
N VAL A 6 -5.98 7.84 15.65
CA VAL A 6 -5.93 7.92 14.19
C VAL A 6 -7.20 8.53 13.64
N ALA A 7 -7.08 9.43 12.67
CA ALA A 7 -8.19 9.85 11.83
C ALA A 7 -7.97 9.41 10.38
N ILE A 8 -9.06 9.17 9.65
CA ILE A 8 -9.03 8.74 8.25
C ILE A 8 -9.67 9.82 7.39
N ASN A 9 -8.93 10.39 6.45
CA ASN A 9 -9.46 11.27 5.42
C ASN A 9 -9.63 10.48 4.11
N GLY A 10 -10.88 10.26 3.71
CA GLY A 10 -11.26 9.39 2.60
C GLY A 10 -11.56 7.95 3.05
N PHE A 11 -12.84 7.61 3.12
CA PHE A 11 -13.31 6.29 3.54
C PHE A 11 -13.65 5.40 2.34
N GLY A 12 -12.74 5.45 1.33
CA GLY A 12 -12.74 4.59 0.14
C GLY A 12 -12.26 3.17 0.45
N ARG A 13 -11.74 2.46 -0.55
CA ARG A 13 -11.20 1.10 -0.38
C ARG A 13 -10.16 1.04 0.75
N ILE A 14 -9.11 1.87 0.65
CA ILE A 14 -7.99 1.86 1.61
C ILE A 14 -8.45 2.30 3.00
N GLY A 15 -9.19 3.42 3.11
CA GLY A 15 -9.65 3.92 4.41
C GLY A 15 -10.51 2.90 5.17
N ARG A 16 -11.43 2.19 4.48
CA ARG A 16 -12.26 1.15 5.11
C ARG A 16 -11.45 -0.08 5.55
N LEU A 17 -10.47 -0.50 4.77
CA LEU A 17 -9.62 -1.64 5.16
C LEU A 17 -8.66 -1.29 6.29
N VAL A 18 -8.15 -0.05 6.33
CA VAL A 18 -7.43 0.48 7.48
C VAL A 18 -8.30 0.42 8.74
N PHE A 19 -9.54 0.91 8.64
CA PHE A 19 -10.49 0.84 9.76
C PHE A 19 -10.69 -0.60 10.24
N ARG A 20 -10.96 -1.54 9.32
CA ARG A 20 -11.14 -2.96 9.65
C ARG A 20 -9.93 -3.57 10.36
N GLN A 21 -8.72 -3.20 9.97
CA GLN A 21 -7.50 -3.68 10.63
C GLN A 21 -7.30 -3.06 12.02
N ILE A 22 -7.45 -1.74 12.13
CA ILE A 22 -7.20 -1.02 13.38
C ILE A 22 -8.23 -1.37 14.43
N TYR A 23 -9.50 -1.58 14.05
CA TYR A 23 -10.63 -1.76 14.98
C TYR A 23 -10.39 -2.81 16.08
N ASN A 24 -9.69 -3.90 15.75
CA ASN A 24 -9.39 -4.97 16.70
C ASN A 24 -7.92 -4.93 17.22
N MET A 25 -7.17 -3.83 16.97
CA MET A 25 -5.78 -3.72 17.39
C MET A 25 -5.64 -2.98 18.71
N GLU A 26 -4.86 -3.53 19.65
CA GLU A 26 -4.51 -2.84 20.87
C GLU A 26 -3.55 -1.65 20.63
N GLY A 27 -3.77 -0.59 21.41
CA GLY A 27 -2.90 0.58 21.46
C GLY A 27 -3.04 1.55 20.27
N ILE A 28 -4.05 1.39 19.43
CA ILE A 28 -4.39 2.29 18.32
C ILE A 28 -5.92 2.30 18.14
N GLU A 29 -6.50 3.47 17.84
CA GLU A 29 -7.93 3.61 17.62
C GLU A 29 -8.25 4.63 16.54
N VAL A 30 -9.34 4.41 15.79
CA VAL A 30 -9.88 5.40 14.84
C VAL A 30 -10.89 6.28 15.56
N VAL A 31 -10.55 7.56 15.76
CA VAL A 31 -11.38 8.52 16.51
C VAL A 31 -12.30 9.35 15.63
N ALA A 32 -11.98 9.52 14.34
CA ALA A 32 -12.81 10.28 13.42
C ALA A 32 -12.52 9.89 11.96
N ILE A 33 -13.50 10.10 11.10
CA ILE A 33 -13.43 9.86 9.65
C ILE A 33 -13.94 11.12 8.95
N ASN A 34 -13.34 11.48 7.82
CA ASN A 34 -13.89 12.48 6.89
C ASN A 34 -14.13 11.84 5.52
N ASP A 35 -15.35 11.95 5.01
CA ASP A 35 -15.73 11.52 3.67
C ASP A 35 -16.98 12.32 3.23
N LEU A 36 -17.09 12.65 1.95
CA LEU A 36 -18.20 13.43 1.41
C LEU A 36 -19.48 12.61 1.22
N THR A 37 -19.38 11.28 1.41
CA THR A 37 -20.49 10.33 1.30
C THR A 37 -21.24 10.22 2.64
N SER A 38 -22.55 9.94 2.59
CA SER A 38 -23.35 9.83 3.80
C SER A 38 -22.93 8.65 4.70
N PRO A 39 -23.02 8.77 6.03
CA PRO A 39 -22.69 7.70 6.97
C PRO A 39 -23.40 6.38 6.68
N LYS A 40 -24.66 6.42 6.24
CA LYS A 40 -25.44 5.23 5.85
C LYS A 40 -24.76 4.43 4.74
N VAL A 41 -24.26 5.11 3.69
CA VAL A 41 -23.57 4.45 2.56
C VAL A 41 -22.21 3.92 3.01
N LEU A 42 -21.47 4.71 3.79
CA LEU A 42 -20.16 4.32 4.31
C LEU A 42 -20.26 3.09 5.23
N ALA A 43 -21.25 3.05 6.14
CA ALA A 43 -21.51 1.91 6.99
C ALA A 43 -21.87 0.65 6.18
N HIS A 44 -22.70 0.79 5.15
CA HIS A 44 -23.02 -0.31 4.25
C HIS A 44 -21.79 -0.89 3.55
N LEU A 45 -20.93 -0.02 3.01
CA LEU A 45 -19.69 -0.43 2.34
C LEU A 45 -18.60 -0.91 3.30
N LEU A 46 -18.63 -0.52 4.58
CA LEU A 46 -17.78 -1.11 5.61
C LEU A 46 -18.24 -2.54 5.94
N LYS A 47 -19.57 -2.73 6.03
CA LYS A 47 -20.16 -4.03 6.36
C LYS A 47 -19.98 -5.07 5.27
N TYR A 48 -20.17 -4.69 4.01
CA TYR A 48 -20.13 -5.59 2.85
C TYR A 48 -19.03 -5.17 1.89
N ASP A 49 -18.16 -6.11 1.58
CA ASP A 49 -17.04 -5.89 0.68
C ASP A 49 -16.91 -7.07 -0.29
N SER A 50 -16.96 -6.79 -1.58
CA SER A 50 -16.93 -7.83 -2.62
C SER A 50 -15.58 -8.53 -2.74
N ALA A 51 -14.48 -7.86 -2.38
CA ALA A 51 -13.12 -8.41 -2.46
C ALA A 51 -12.68 -9.03 -1.12
N GLN A 52 -12.99 -8.37 0.01
CA GLN A 52 -12.48 -8.73 1.33
C GLN A 52 -13.56 -9.37 2.24
N GLY A 53 -14.75 -9.62 1.69
CA GLY A 53 -15.82 -10.27 2.42
C GLY A 53 -16.52 -9.37 3.45
N ARG A 54 -17.46 -9.96 4.18
CA ARG A 54 -18.24 -9.25 5.18
C ARG A 54 -17.38 -8.90 6.39
N PHE A 55 -17.61 -7.69 6.95
CA PHE A 55 -17.02 -7.30 8.23
C PHE A 55 -17.57 -8.19 9.37
N ASP A 56 -16.66 -8.66 10.22
CA ASP A 56 -17.02 -9.47 11.38
C ASP A 56 -17.45 -8.56 12.54
N GLY A 57 -18.74 -8.31 12.62
CA GLY A 57 -19.34 -7.43 13.63
C GLY A 57 -20.61 -6.76 13.14
N GLU A 58 -21.27 -6.08 14.06
CA GLU A 58 -22.44 -5.25 13.77
C GLU A 58 -21.99 -3.87 13.28
N VAL A 59 -22.52 -3.43 12.14
CA VAL A 59 -22.25 -2.09 11.59
C VAL A 59 -23.58 -1.42 11.28
N THR A 60 -23.80 -0.27 11.91
CA THR A 60 -24.96 0.60 11.71
C THR A 60 -24.50 2.05 11.50
N SER A 61 -25.42 2.98 11.34
CA SER A 61 -25.12 4.41 11.24
C SER A 61 -26.16 5.27 11.91
N THR A 62 -25.73 6.41 12.43
CA THR A 62 -26.58 7.54 12.79
C THR A 62 -26.55 8.59 11.64
N GLU A 63 -27.12 9.76 11.88
CA GLU A 63 -27.07 10.89 10.94
C GLU A 63 -25.62 11.34 10.66
N ASN A 64 -24.74 11.26 11.67
CA ASN A 64 -23.39 11.85 11.66
C ASN A 64 -22.26 10.87 11.97
N SER A 65 -22.54 9.57 12.08
CA SER A 65 -21.57 8.61 12.59
C SER A 65 -21.79 7.22 12.00
N ILE A 66 -20.72 6.42 11.99
CA ILE A 66 -20.79 4.96 11.86
C ILE A 66 -20.74 4.39 13.28
N VAL A 67 -21.55 3.37 13.54
CA VAL A 67 -21.56 2.64 14.81
C VAL A 67 -21.14 1.20 14.54
N VAL A 68 -20.08 0.75 15.19
CA VAL A 68 -19.51 -0.58 15.04
C VAL A 68 -19.48 -1.27 16.40
N ASN A 69 -20.20 -2.38 16.55
CA ASN A 69 -20.36 -3.13 17.79
C ASN A 69 -20.77 -2.24 19.02
N GLY A 70 -21.47 -1.13 18.74
CA GLY A 70 -21.87 -0.15 19.75
C GLY A 70 -20.94 1.05 19.89
N ASP A 71 -19.72 1.00 19.36
CA ASP A 71 -18.76 2.12 19.35
C ASP A 71 -19.10 3.11 18.24
N GLU A 72 -19.25 4.37 18.58
CA GLU A 72 -19.59 5.44 17.64
C GLU A 72 -18.34 6.15 17.13
N VAL A 73 -18.16 6.17 15.80
CA VAL A 73 -17.07 6.90 15.11
C VAL A 73 -17.68 8.06 14.32
N LYS A 74 -17.26 9.28 14.64
CA LYS A 74 -17.78 10.50 14.03
C LYS A 74 -17.36 10.62 12.56
N ILE A 75 -18.33 10.98 11.69
CA ILE A 75 -18.11 11.29 10.28
C ILE A 75 -18.21 12.78 10.03
N TYR A 76 -17.19 13.35 9.44
CA TYR A 76 -17.18 14.70 8.88
C TYR A 76 -17.31 14.66 7.36
N ALA A 77 -17.80 15.74 6.76
CA ALA A 77 -18.01 15.86 5.31
C ALA A 77 -17.41 17.17 4.78
N GLN A 78 -16.15 17.42 5.12
CA GLN A 78 -15.43 18.63 4.71
C GLN A 78 -14.60 18.37 3.44
N LYS A 79 -14.74 19.25 2.44
CA LYS A 79 -13.93 19.21 1.21
C LYS A 79 -12.51 19.72 1.44
N ASP A 80 -12.37 20.73 2.28
CA ASP A 80 -11.11 21.33 2.65
C ASP A 80 -10.59 20.69 3.94
N PRO A 81 -9.44 20.00 3.92
CA PRO A 81 -8.86 19.37 5.09
C PRO A 81 -8.60 20.34 6.25
N ALA A 82 -8.32 21.61 5.96
CA ALA A 82 -8.09 22.63 6.99
C ALA A 82 -9.34 22.94 7.85
N GLN A 83 -10.52 22.56 7.36
CA GLN A 83 -11.79 22.76 8.07
C GLN A 83 -12.24 21.56 8.90
N ILE A 84 -11.48 20.46 8.87
CA ILE A 84 -11.81 19.27 9.65
C ILE A 84 -11.30 19.47 11.08
N PRO A 85 -12.12 19.27 12.14
CA PRO A 85 -11.71 19.60 13.49
C PRO A 85 -10.85 18.48 14.14
N TRP A 86 -9.70 18.15 13.54
CA TRP A 86 -8.81 17.12 14.05
C TRP A 86 -8.31 17.41 15.47
N GLY A 87 -8.07 18.70 15.77
CA GLY A 87 -7.63 19.13 17.09
C GLY A 87 -8.61 18.78 18.21
N THR A 88 -9.93 18.75 17.94
CA THR A 88 -10.94 18.40 18.98
C THR A 88 -10.89 16.92 19.36
N HIS A 89 -10.33 16.08 18.49
CA HIS A 89 -10.13 14.64 18.73
C HIS A 89 -8.71 14.30 19.19
N GLU A 90 -7.84 15.31 19.33
CA GLU A 90 -6.43 15.12 19.69
C GLU A 90 -5.73 14.11 18.76
N VAL A 91 -5.97 14.21 17.45
CA VAL A 91 -5.50 13.26 16.45
C VAL A 91 -3.98 13.22 16.41
N ASP A 92 -3.40 12.05 16.66
CA ASP A 92 -1.96 11.82 16.55
C ASP A 92 -1.53 11.68 15.08
N VAL A 93 -2.29 10.90 14.29
CA VAL A 93 -1.97 10.65 12.89
C VAL A 93 -3.23 10.71 12.03
N VAL A 94 -3.20 11.52 10.97
CA VAL A 94 -4.18 11.44 9.88
C VAL A 94 -3.66 10.49 8.81
N ILE A 95 -4.48 9.53 8.39
CA ILE A 95 -4.26 8.73 7.19
C ILE A 95 -4.98 9.42 6.04
N GLU A 96 -4.20 10.00 5.12
CA GLU A 96 -4.72 10.62 3.91
C GLU A 96 -4.92 9.55 2.83
N SER A 97 -6.14 9.18 2.56
CA SER A 97 -6.54 8.12 1.62
C SER A 97 -7.58 8.54 0.58
N THR A 98 -7.73 9.84 0.34
CA THR A 98 -8.61 10.37 -0.71
C THR A 98 -8.00 10.28 -2.11
N GLY A 99 -6.66 10.25 -2.20
CA GLY A 99 -5.91 10.34 -3.46
C GLY A 99 -5.82 11.75 -4.06
N PHE A 100 -6.33 12.79 -3.36
CA PHE A 100 -6.30 14.18 -3.83
C PHE A 100 -5.19 15.01 -3.18
N PHE A 101 -4.87 14.75 -1.92
CA PHE A 101 -3.88 15.50 -1.15
C PHE A 101 -2.55 14.72 -1.06
N THR A 102 -2.02 14.36 -2.23
CA THR A 102 -0.78 13.57 -2.38
C THR A 102 0.47 14.43 -2.56
N ASP A 103 0.35 15.70 -2.30
CA ASP A 103 1.44 16.67 -2.27
C ASP A 103 1.64 17.16 -0.84
N LYS A 104 2.92 17.33 -0.42
CA LYS A 104 3.26 17.76 0.96
C LYS A 104 2.52 19.02 1.36
N GLU A 105 2.56 20.06 0.51
CA GLU A 105 1.95 21.37 0.80
C GLU A 105 0.43 21.25 1.01
N LYS A 106 -0.23 20.40 0.19
CA LYS A 106 -1.67 20.15 0.34
C LYS A 106 -1.97 19.34 1.61
N ALA A 107 -1.13 18.38 1.95
CA ALA A 107 -1.30 17.55 3.15
C ALA A 107 -1.05 18.34 4.45
N GLU A 108 -0.30 19.45 4.41
CA GLU A 108 -0.09 20.36 5.54
C GLU A 108 -1.40 20.96 6.09
N ALA A 109 -2.47 20.99 5.28
CA ALA A 109 -3.80 21.40 5.73
C ALA A 109 -4.31 20.55 6.92
N HIS A 110 -3.94 19.26 7.00
CA HIS A 110 -4.29 18.43 8.15
C HIS A 110 -3.53 18.82 9.42
N ILE A 111 -2.29 19.25 9.30
CA ILE A 111 -1.50 19.76 10.43
C ILE A 111 -2.12 21.07 10.92
N SER A 112 -2.47 21.98 9.99
CA SER A 112 -3.16 23.21 10.32
C SER A 112 -4.51 22.98 11.01
N ALA A 113 -5.19 21.89 10.71
CA ALA A 113 -6.44 21.44 11.35
C ALA A 113 -6.25 20.77 12.72
N GLY A 114 -5.00 20.64 13.21
CA GLY A 114 -4.68 20.16 14.55
C GLY A 114 -4.21 18.71 14.64
N ALA A 115 -3.96 18.03 13.53
CA ALA A 115 -3.30 16.72 13.56
C ALA A 115 -1.79 16.89 13.85
N LYS A 116 -1.20 15.95 14.58
CA LYS A 116 0.25 15.98 14.86
C LYS A 116 1.08 15.49 13.66
N ARG A 117 0.57 14.50 12.92
CA ARG A 117 1.26 13.86 11.79
C ARG A 117 0.27 13.46 10.68
N VAL A 118 0.82 13.29 9.47
CA VAL A 118 0.06 12.81 8.30
C VAL A 118 0.81 11.68 7.61
N VAL A 119 0.10 10.61 7.29
CA VAL A 119 0.60 9.52 6.46
C VAL A 119 -0.22 9.47 5.16
N ILE A 120 0.43 9.79 4.04
CA ILE A 120 -0.19 9.75 2.72
C ILE A 120 -0.17 8.30 2.20
N SER A 121 -1.34 7.76 1.93
CA SER A 121 -1.52 6.37 1.46
C SER A 121 -1.34 6.21 -0.05
N ALA A 122 -0.43 6.97 -0.65
CA ALA A 122 -0.12 6.96 -2.08
C ALA A 122 1.30 7.46 -2.30
N PRO A 123 1.91 7.25 -3.49
CA PRO A 123 3.09 7.99 -3.90
C PRO A 123 2.82 9.49 -3.81
N ALA A 124 3.73 10.22 -3.18
CA ALA A 124 3.56 11.64 -2.92
C ALA A 124 4.66 12.48 -3.57
N THR A 125 4.39 13.78 -3.72
CA THR A 125 5.32 14.78 -4.23
C THR A 125 5.69 15.80 -3.14
N GLY A 126 6.79 16.53 -3.36
CA GLY A 126 7.33 17.48 -2.38
C GLY A 126 8.48 16.89 -1.57
N ASP A 127 9.03 17.71 -0.68
CA ASP A 127 10.13 17.32 0.21
C ASP A 127 9.59 16.53 1.42
N LEU A 128 9.41 15.22 1.23
CA LEU A 128 8.97 14.28 2.25
C LEU A 128 9.60 12.91 2.07
N LYS A 129 9.71 12.15 3.16
CA LYS A 129 10.24 10.78 3.11
C LYS A 129 9.19 9.80 2.60
N THR A 130 9.62 8.92 1.68
CA THR A 130 8.82 7.78 1.20
C THR A 130 9.29 6.51 1.91
N VAL A 131 8.35 5.82 2.55
CA VAL A 131 8.64 4.73 3.48
C VAL A 131 7.95 3.43 3.05
N VAL A 132 8.69 2.34 3.10
CA VAL A 132 8.19 0.96 3.09
C VAL A 132 8.62 0.29 4.38
N PHE A 133 7.64 -0.20 5.16
CA PHE A 133 7.92 -0.83 6.45
C PHE A 133 8.82 -2.06 6.29
N ASN A 134 9.73 -2.28 7.23
CA ASN A 134 10.79 -3.30 7.21
C ASN A 134 11.79 -3.21 6.03
N VAL A 135 11.76 -2.13 5.25
CA VAL A 135 12.76 -1.85 4.22
C VAL A 135 13.60 -0.64 4.59
N ASN A 136 12.95 0.53 4.73
CA ASN A 136 13.62 1.77 5.05
C ASN A 136 12.96 2.60 6.18
N HIS A 137 11.97 2.07 6.90
CA HIS A 137 11.24 2.82 7.93
C HIS A 137 12.15 3.42 9.02
N ALA A 138 13.32 2.83 9.24
CA ALA A 138 14.33 3.32 10.21
C ALA A 138 14.96 4.67 9.81
N ILE A 139 14.70 5.20 8.60
CA ILE A 139 15.11 6.56 8.23
C ILE A 139 14.30 7.64 8.94
N LEU A 140 13.14 7.27 9.53
CA LEU A 140 12.32 8.17 10.31
C LEU A 140 12.94 8.37 11.69
N ASP A 141 13.22 9.62 12.05
CA ASP A 141 13.85 10.01 13.32
C ASP A 141 12.90 10.77 14.27
N GLY A 142 11.66 11.00 13.84
CA GLY A 142 10.63 11.71 14.60
C GLY A 142 10.50 13.19 14.27
N SER A 143 11.39 13.76 13.48
CA SER A 143 11.30 15.15 13.02
C SER A 143 10.25 15.36 11.92
N GLU A 144 9.86 14.27 11.22
CA GLU A 144 8.90 14.34 10.14
C GLU A 144 7.48 14.55 10.67
N THR A 145 6.73 15.40 9.98
CA THR A 145 5.28 15.59 10.21
C THR A 145 4.44 14.90 9.15
N ILE A 146 4.97 14.77 7.92
CA ILE A 146 4.25 14.19 6.78
C ILE A 146 5.17 13.21 6.06
N ILE A 147 4.66 11.98 5.83
CA ILE A 147 5.37 10.92 5.09
C ILE A 147 4.46 10.28 4.04
N SER A 148 5.06 9.61 3.06
CA SER A 148 4.36 8.75 2.10
C SER A 148 4.65 7.28 2.36
N CYS A 149 3.63 6.43 2.30
CA CYS A 149 3.77 4.97 2.33
C CYS A 149 3.90 4.35 0.93
N ALA A 150 4.29 5.13 -0.08
CA ALA A 150 4.45 4.67 -1.46
C ALA A 150 3.18 4.02 -2.05
N SER A 151 3.33 3.12 -3.03
CA SER A 151 2.25 2.33 -3.63
C SER A 151 2.25 0.89 -3.15
N CYS A 152 1.14 0.18 -3.37
CA CYS A 152 1.06 -1.27 -3.11
C CYS A 152 2.14 -2.06 -3.85
N THR A 153 2.38 -1.74 -5.12
CA THR A 153 3.41 -2.37 -5.94
C THR A 153 4.82 -2.09 -5.40
N THR A 154 5.10 -0.85 -4.94
CA THR A 154 6.39 -0.53 -4.32
C THR A 154 6.59 -1.32 -3.02
N ASN A 155 5.53 -1.49 -2.21
CA ASN A 155 5.59 -2.28 -0.99
C ASN A 155 5.83 -3.78 -1.26
N CYS A 156 5.38 -4.30 -2.40
CA CYS A 156 5.68 -5.67 -2.82
C CYS A 156 7.10 -5.80 -3.39
N LEU A 157 7.52 -4.87 -4.25
CA LEU A 157 8.82 -4.93 -4.95
C LEU A 157 9.99 -4.70 -3.99
N ALA A 158 9.89 -3.73 -3.09
CA ALA A 158 11.02 -3.26 -2.30
C ALA A 158 11.67 -4.32 -1.41
N PRO A 159 10.95 -5.15 -0.63
CA PRO A 159 11.56 -6.21 0.16
C PRO A 159 12.34 -7.21 -0.68
N MET A 160 11.74 -7.69 -1.77
CA MET A 160 12.37 -8.63 -2.71
C MET A 160 13.61 -8.02 -3.38
N ALA A 161 13.50 -6.80 -3.89
CA ALA A 161 14.62 -6.09 -4.51
C ALA A 161 15.76 -5.80 -3.51
N LYS A 162 15.42 -5.52 -2.24
CA LYS A 162 16.39 -5.31 -1.17
C LYS A 162 17.23 -6.57 -0.95
N VAL A 163 16.61 -7.73 -0.77
CA VAL A 163 17.34 -9.00 -0.58
C VAL A 163 18.24 -9.29 -1.77
N MET A 164 17.71 -9.17 -3.00
CA MET A 164 18.49 -9.39 -4.22
C MET A 164 19.69 -8.43 -4.32
N ASN A 165 19.50 -7.16 -4.00
CA ASN A 165 20.57 -6.18 -4.06
C ASN A 165 21.60 -6.36 -2.94
N ASP A 166 21.17 -6.61 -1.71
CA ASP A 166 22.07 -6.76 -0.56
C ASP A 166 22.97 -7.96 -0.73
N GLN A 167 22.43 -9.10 -1.19
CA GLN A 167 23.17 -10.36 -1.30
C GLN A 167 23.96 -10.48 -2.61
N TYR A 168 23.40 -10.03 -3.74
CA TYR A 168 23.92 -10.38 -5.07
C TYR A 168 24.24 -9.19 -5.96
N LYS A 169 23.85 -7.96 -5.55
CA LYS A 169 24.05 -6.69 -6.27
C LYS A 169 23.36 -6.64 -7.63
N ILE A 170 22.23 -5.94 -7.67
CA ILE A 170 21.50 -5.71 -8.93
C ILE A 170 22.30 -4.74 -9.80
N VAL A 171 22.65 -5.16 -11.00
CA VAL A 171 23.24 -4.32 -12.05
C VAL A 171 22.14 -3.52 -12.75
N THR A 172 21.14 -4.23 -13.26
CA THR A 172 19.97 -3.66 -13.94
C THR A 172 18.81 -4.65 -13.92
N GLY A 173 17.61 -4.19 -14.20
CA GLY A 173 16.45 -5.09 -14.31
C GLY A 173 15.17 -4.42 -14.76
N PHE A 174 14.21 -5.27 -15.10
CA PHE A 174 12.83 -4.88 -15.36
C PHE A 174 11.88 -5.53 -14.35
N MET A 175 10.90 -4.77 -13.89
CA MET A 175 9.77 -5.31 -13.17
C MET A 175 8.50 -5.28 -14.00
N THR A 176 7.70 -6.31 -13.90
CA THR A 176 6.33 -6.32 -14.43
C THR A 176 5.38 -6.67 -13.31
N THR A 177 4.40 -5.82 -13.04
CA THR A 177 3.31 -6.23 -12.16
C THR A 177 2.09 -6.65 -12.96
N ILE A 178 1.61 -7.87 -12.70
CA ILE A 178 0.32 -8.37 -13.13
C ILE A 178 -0.66 -8.01 -12.02
N HIS A 179 -1.48 -6.99 -12.27
CA HIS A 179 -2.18 -6.26 -11.22
C HIS A 179 -3.70 -6.34 -11.41
N ALA A 180 -4.43 -6.59 -10.34
CA ALA A 180 -5.88 -6.47 -10.34
C ALA A 180 -6.32 -5.08 -10.83
N TYR A 181 -7.52 -4.98 -11.43
CA TYR A 181 -8.07 -3.67 -11.79
C TYR A 181 -8.38 -2.85 -10.53
N THR A 182 -8.35 -1.53 -10.68
CA THR A 182 -8.66 -0.59 -9.60
C THR A 182 -9.58 0.52 -10.09
N ASN A 183 -10.11 1.34 -9.17
CA ASN A 183 -11.10 2.39 -9.49
C ASN A 183 -10.57 3.51 -10.39
N ASP A 184 -9.30 3.50 -10.76
CA ASP A 184 -8.74 4.39 -11.77
C ASP A 184 -9.03 3.93 -13.21
N GLN A 185 -9.68 2.77 -13.38
CA GLN A 185 -10.13 2.23 -14.67
C GLN A 185 -11.65 2.32 -14.79
N ASN A 186 -12.13 2.52 -16.01
CA ASN A 186 -13.56 2.52 -16.27
C ASN A 186 -14.16 1.10 -16.21
N THR A 187 -15.35 0.99 -15.68
CA THR A 187 -16.09 -0.29 -15.66
C THR A 187 -16.49 -0.72 -17.09
N LEU A 188 -16.96 0.21 -17.90
CA LEU A 188 -17.25 0.04 -19.34
C LEU A 188 -16.48 1.11 -20.13
N ASP A 189 -16.42 0.95 -21.45
CA ASP A 189 -15.76 1.91 -22.34
C ASP A 189 -16.41 3.31 -22.22
N ALA A 190 -15.64 4.28 -21.72
CA ALA A 190 -16.07 5.65 -21.51
C ALA A 190 -14.86 6.61 -21.45
N PRO A 191 -15.03 7.91 -21.68
CA PRO A 191 -13.96 8.87 -21.54
C PRO A 191 -13.33 8.81 -20.15
N HIS A 192 -12.00 8.76 -20.10
CA HIS A 192 -11.25 8.76 -18.85
C HIS A 192 -10.92 10.20 -18.43
N PRO A 193 -11.07 10.60 -17.15
CA PRO A 193 -10.88 11.98 -16.71
C PRO A 193 -9.50 12.59 -17.01
N LYS A 194 -8.46 11.72 -17.08
CA LYS A 194 -7.09 12.13 -17.41
C LYS A 194 -6.72 11.88 -18.88
N GLY A 195 -7.68 11.56 -19.74
CA GLY A 195 -7.44 11.28 -21.16
C GLY A 195 -6.66 9.98 -21.45
N ASP A 196 -6.53 9.07 -20.49
CA ASP A 196 -5.86 7.79 -20.68
C ASP A 196 -6.71 6.84 -21.51
N LEU A 197 -6.27 6.55 -22.75
CA LEU A 197 -7.03 5.74 -23.70
C LEU A 197 -7.15 4.26 -23.30
N ARG A 198 -6.19 3.76 -22.52
CA ARG A 198 -6.21 2.37 -22.04
C ARG A 198 -7.10 2.21 -20.82
N ARG A 199 -6.99 3.12 -19.84
CA ARG A 199 -7.89 3.14 -18.67
C ARG A 199 -9.33 3.52 -19.01
N ALA A 200 -9.57 4.07 -20.20
CA ALA A 200 -10.90 4.35 -20.75
C ALA A 200 -11.68 3.08 -21.13
N ARG A 201 -11.03 1.90 -21.17
CA ARG A 201 -11.63 0.64 -21.59
C ARG A 201 -12.12 -0.17 -20.39
N ALA A 202 -13.10 -1.07 -20.68
CA ALA A 202 -13.75 -1.93 -19.68
C ALA A 202 -12.73 -2.78 -18.88
N ALA A 203 -12.60 -2.50 -17.59
CA ALA A 203 -11.56 -3.08 -16.72
C ALA A 203 -11.70 -4.60 -16.59
N ALA A 204 -12.92 -5.11 -16.40
CA ALA A 204 -13.19 -6.52 -16.16
C ALA A 204 -13.21 -7.39 -17.45
N ALA A 205 -13.02 -6.77 -18.62
CA ALA A 205 -13.05 -7.46 -19.91
C ALA A 205 -11.70 -7.46 -20.66
N ASN A 206 -10.68 -6.77 -20.13
CA ASN A 206 -9.45 -6.54 -20.86
C ASN A 206 -8.20 -6.75 -20.00
N ILE A 207 -7.11 -7.19 -20.64
CA ILE A 207 -5.76 -6.96 -20.15
C ILE A 207 -5.37 -5.55 -20.58
N VAL A 208 -5.07 -4.67 -19.62
CA VAL A 208 -4.80 -3.24 -19.88
C VAL A 208 -3.36 -2.89 -19.51
N PRO A 209 -2.47 -2.73 -20.51
CA PRO A 209 -1.09 -2.28 -20.27
C PRO A 209 -1.09 -0.86 -19.70
N ASN A 210 -0.32 -0.65 -18.63
CA ASN A 210 -0.21 0.64 -17.95
C ASN A 210 1.25 0.95 -17.58
N SER A 211 1.59 2.22 -17.53
CA SER A 211 2.80 2.65 -16.84
C SER A 211 2.65 2.45 -15.33
N THR A 212 3.74 2.18 -14.66
CA THR A 212 3.81 2.17 -13.20
C THR A 212 4.98 3.04 -12.73
N GLY A 213 4.73 3.84 -11.71
CA GLY A 213 5.79 4.59 -11.03
C GLY A 213 6.58 3.74 -10.02
N ALA A 214 6.20 2.48 -9.78
CA ALA A 214 6.79 1.66 -8.71
C ALA A 214 8.28 1.39 -8.93
N ALA A 215 8.72 1.09 -10.16
CA ALA A 215 10.13 0.87 -10.46
C ALA A 215 10.98 2.14 -10.24
N LYS A 216 10.44 3.31 -10.59
CA LYS A 216 11.11 4.59 -10.32
C LYS A 216 11.09 4.95 -8.83
N ALA A 217 9.99 4.66 -8.15
CA ALA A 217 9.83 4.90 -6.72
C ALA A 217 10.76 4.04 -5.87
N ILE A 218 11.25 2.91 -6.38
CA ILE A 218 12.20 2.06 -5.68
C ILE A 218 13.47 2.84 -5.29
N GLY A 219 13.93 3.76 -6.13
CA GLY A 219 15.09 4.60 -5.85
C GLY A 219 14.88 5.64 -4.72
N LEU A 220 13.63 5.87 -4.28
CA LEU A 220 13.33 6.68 -3.09
C LEU A 220 13.43 5.86 -1.81
N VAL A 221 13.20 4.55 -1.91
CA VAL A 221 13.19 3.60 -0.79
C VAL A 221 14.54 2.91 -0.63
N LEU A 222 15.17 2.57 -1.76
CA LEU A 222 16.50 1.94 -1.89
C LEU A 222 17.35 2.80 -2.84
N PRO A 223 18.03 3.85 -2.34
CA PRO A 223 18.76 4.81 -3.18
C PRO A 223 19.80 4.20 -4.10
N GLU A 224 20.41 3.08 -3.69
CA GLU A 224 21.38 2.32 -4.47
C GLU A 224 20.82 1.67 -5.75
N LEU A 225 19.49 1.56 -5.85
CA LEU A 225 18.78 1.06 -7.04
C LEU A 225 18.27 2.17 -7.95
N LYS A 226 18.56 3.44 -7.62
CA LYS A 226 18.12 4.57 -8.45
C LYS A 226 18.67 4.45 -9.87
N GLY A 227 17.77 4.41 -10.87
CA GLY A 227 18.12 4.31 -12.28
C GLY A 227 18.49 2.90 -12.78
N LYS A 228 18.53 1.89 -11.89
CA LYS A 228 18.84 0.50 -12.28
C LYS A 228 17.62 -0.31 -12.68
N LEU A 229 16.43 0.08 -12.23
CA LEU A 229 15.18 -0.62 -12.51
C LEU A 229 14.19 0.26 -13.29
N ASP A 230 13.52 -0.35 -14.26
CA ASP A 230 12.34 0.20 -14.92
C ASP A 230 11.23 -0.85 -14.95
N GLY A 231 10.02 -0.50 -15.36
CA GLY A 231 8.95 -1.48 -15.38
C GLY A 231 7.59 -0.97 -15.87
N SER A 232 6.67 -1.91 -15.95
CA SER A 232 5.31 -1.70 -16.42
C SER A 232 4.29 -2.50 -15.59
N ALA A 233 3.01 -2.17 -15.77
CA ALA A 233 1.90 -2.90 -15.20
C ALA A 233 1.02 -3.50 -16.31
N GLN A 234 0.52 -4.71 -16.07
CA GLN A 234 -0.55 -5.31 -16.83
C GLN A 234 -1.77 -5.44 -15.92
N ARG A 235 -2.79 -4.62 -16.13
CA ARG A 235 -4.04 -4.76 -15.37
C ARG A 235 -4.84 -5.90 -15.95
N VAL A 236 -5.29 -6.81 -15.08
CA VAL A 236 -6.01 -8.03 -15.46
C VAL A 236 -7.39 -8.08 -14.81
N PRO A 237 -8.36 -8.85 -15.36
CA PRO A 237 -9.75 -8.89 -14.88
C PRO A 237 -9.89 -9.73 -13.60
N VAL A 238 -9.18 -9.37 -12.54
CA VAL A 238 -9.36 -9.91 -11.18
C VAL A 238 -9.60 -8.76 -10.20
N ILE A 239 -10.38 -9.03 -9.15
CA ILE A 239 -10.87 -7.99 -8.24
C ILE A 239 -9.78 -7.49 -7.27
N THR A 240 -8.94 -8.41 -6.79
CA THR A 240 -7.74 -8.17 -5.98
C THR A 240 -6.84 -9.39 -6.08
N GLY A 241 -5.63 -9.32 -5.55
CA GLY A 241 -4.60 -10.35 -5.74
C GLY A 241 -3.77 -10.06 -6.99
N SER A 242 -2.54 -9.61 -6.76
CA SER A 242 -1.59 -9.15 -7.76
C SER A 242 -0.24 -9.83 -7.55
N LEU A 243 0.60 -9.84 -8.56
CA LEU A 243 1.98 -10.29 -8.42
C LEU A 243 2.95 -9.31 -9.08
N THR A 244 4.19 -9.30 -8.60
CA THR A 244 5.30 -8.57 -9.20
C THR A 244 6.38 -9.55 -9.62
N GLU A 245 6.71 -9.55 -10.91
CA GLU A 245 7.90 -10.21 -11.44
C GLU A 245 9.05 -9.21 -11.48
N LEU A 246 10.22 -9.61 -11.00
CA LEU A 246 11.45 -8.86 -11.10
C LEU A 246 12.49 -9.68 -11.86
N THR A 247 12.87 -9.21 -13.05
CA THR A 247 13.89 -9.84 -13.89
C THR A 247 15.15 -8.98 -13.84
N THR A 248 16.28 -9.56 -13.40
CA THR A 248 17.52 -8.83 -13.13
C THR A 248 18.75 -9.50 -13.71
N ILE A 249 19.76 -8.68 -13.98
CA ILE A 249 21.16 -9.07 -14.09
C ILE A 249 21.84 -8.71 -12.78
N LEU A 250 22.57 -9.67 -12.20
CA LEU A 250 23.27 -9.54 -10.92
C LEU A 250 24.79 -9.49 -11.15
N GLU A 251 25.53 -8.90 -10.21
CA GLU A 251 27.00 -8.95 -10.22
C GLU A 251 27.52 -10.35 -9.89
N LYS A 252 26.83 -11.05 -8.97
CA LYS A 252 27.21 -12.41 -8.56
C LYS A 252 26.41 -13.44 -9.35
N LYS A 253 27.08 -14.54 -9.74
CA LYS A 253 26.40 -15.74 -10.24
C LYS A 253 25.69 -16.43 -9.10
N VAL A 254 24.48 -16.92 -9.36
CA VAL A 254 23.59 -17.50 -8.35
C VAL A 254 22.89 -18.75 -8.89
N THR A 255 22.40 -19.59 -7.96
CA THR A 255 21.46 -20.68 -8.26
C THR A 255 20.06 -20.32 -7.75
N VAL A 256 19.07 -21.09 -8.18
CA VAL A 256 17.67 -20.97 -7.67
C VAL A 256 17.63 -21.20 -6.16
N GLU A 257 18.36 -22.20 -5.69
CA GLU A 257 18.41 -22.62 -4.29
C GLU A 257 19.02 -21.52 -3.41
N GLU A 258 20.09 -20.86 -3.87
CA GLU A 258 20.73 -19.76 -3.15
C GLU A 258 19.78 -18.56 -3.01
N ILE A 259 19.05 -18.20 -4.09
CA ILE A 259 18.06 -17.13 -4.06
C ILE A 259 16.94 -17.48 -3.08
N ASN A 260 16.34 -18.66 -3.21
CA ASN A 260 15.23 -19.08 -2.37
C ASN A 260 15.65 -19.17 -0.90
N ALA A 261 16.86 -19.65 -0.60
CA ALA A 261 17.39 -19.66 0.76
C ALA A 261 17.58 -18.25 1.34
N ALA A 262 18.09 -17.29 0.55
CA ALA A 262 18.24 -15.91 0.96
C ALA A 262 16.89 -15.24 1.24
N MET A 263 15.89 -15.48 0.39
CA MET A 263 14.53 -14.95 0.58
C MET A 263 13.86 -15.54 1.82
N LYS A 264 13.99 -16.85 2.02
CA LYS A 264 13.48 -17.55 3.22
C LYS A 264 14.12 -17.02 4.50
N ALA A 265 15.43 -16.81 4.49
CA ALA A 265 16.16 -16.24 5.64
C ALA A 265 15.78 -14.79 5.95
N ALA A 266 15.36 -14.02 4.95
CA ALA A 266 14.92 -12.63 5.10
C ALA A 266 13.43 -12.49 5.47
N SER A 267 12.67 -13.58 5.52
CA SER A 267 11.23 -13.54 5.80
C SER A 267 10.95 -13.03 7.21
N ASN A 268 9.85 -12.26 7.32
CA ASN A 268 9.40 -11.63 8.55
C ASN A 268 7.90 -11.29 8.46
N GLU A 269 7.35 -10.53 9.40
CA GLU A 269 5.93 -10.14 9.41
C GLU A 269 5.44 -9.33 8.18
N SER A 270 6.37 -8.69 7.46
CA SER A 270 6.10 -7.88 6.27
C SER A 270 6.46 -8.57 4.97
N PHE A 271 7.43 -9.47 5.01
CA PHE A 271 7.97 -10.20 3.88
C PHE A 271 7.83 -11.69 4.10
N GLY A 272 6.82 -12.28 3.45
CA GLY A 272 6.53 -13.72 3.53
C GLY A 272 7.30 -14.54 2.51
N TYR A 273 7.29 -15.85 2.70
CA TYR A 273 7.89 -16.85 1.82
C TYR A 273 6.94 -18.03 1.67
N THR A 274 6.74 -18.50 0.45
CA THR A 274 5.93 -19.70 0.16
C THR A 274 6.60 -20.63 -0.83
N GLU A 275 6.31 -21.92 -0.68
CA GLU A 275 6.62 -22.99 -1.63
C GLU A 275 5.33 -23.61 -2.21
N ASP A 276 4.17 -23.02 -1.88
CA ASP A 276 2.88 -23.44 -2.41
C ASP A 276 2.66 -22.88 -3.82
N GLU A 277 1.97 -23.63 -4.67
CA GLU A 277 1.59 -23.25 -6.04
C GLU A 277 0.35 -22.36 -6.01
N LEU A 278 0.54 -21.08 -5.64
CA LEU A 278 -0.55 -20.12 -5.44
C LEU A 278 -1.08 -19.52 -6.75
N VAL A 279 -2.36 -19.11 -6.69
CA VAL A 279 -2.99 -18.23 -7.68
C VAL A 279 -3.52 -16.96 -6.99
N SER A 280 -3.96 -15.96 -7.77
CA SER A 280 -4.32 -14.65 -7.26
C SER A 280 -5.42 -14.65 -6.18
N SER A 281 -6.34 -15.60 -6.21
CA SER A 281 -7.40 -15.72 -5.20
C SER A 281 -6.90 -16.19 -3.83
N ASP A 282 -5.78 -16.94 -3.80
CA ASP A 282 -5.22 -17.48 -2.56
C ASP A 282 -4.52 -16.42 -1.71
N VAL A 283 -4.15 -15.30 -2.34
CA VAL A 283 -3.46 -14.20 -1.65
C VAL A 283 -4.42 -13.10 -1.16
N ILE A 284 -5.72 -13.25 -1.40
CA ILE A 284 -6.73 -12.31 -0.89
C ILE A 284 -6.71 -12.31 0.64
N GLY A 285 -6.60 -11.13 1.23
CA GLY A 285 -6.54 -10.95 2.67
C GLY A 285 -5.17 -11.19 3.30
N THR A 286 -4.13 -11.53 2.51
CA THR A 286 -2.76 -11.66 3.06
C THR A 286 -2.26 -10.34 3.63
N THR A 287 -1.60 -10.41 4.78
CA THR A 287 -1.05 -9.25 5.49
C THR A 287 0.44 -9.02 5.23
N PHE A 288 1.10 -9.91 4.51
CA PHE A 288 2.46 -9.67 4.03
C PHE A 288 2.43 -8.57 2.97
N GLY A 289 3.29 -7.57 3.07
CA GLY A 289 3.47 -6.55 2.04
C GLY A 289 3.95 -7.14 0.72
N SER A 290 4.71 -8.24 0.83
CA SER A 290 5.28 -9.02 -0.27
C SER A 290 5.38 -10.48 0.18
N LEU A 291 4.79 -11.40 -0.57
CA LEU A 291 4.87 -12.85 -0.33
C LEU A 291 5.68 -13.48 -1.46
N PHE A 292 6.95 -13.77 -1.17
CA PHE A 292 7.87 -14.36 -2.15
C PHE A 292 7.46 -15.78 -2.52
N ASP A 293 7.38 -16.05 -3.82
CA ASP A 293 7.02 -17.35 -4.39
C ASP A 293 8.28 -18.08 -4.88
N ALA A 294 8.76 -19.02 -4.09
CA ALA A 294 9.97 -19.79 -4.39
C ALA A 294 9.80 -20.72 -5.60
N THR A 295 8.56 -21.10 -5.94
CA THR A 295 8.27 -21.97 -7.08
C THR A 295 8.48 -21.27 -8.43
N GLN A 296 8.46 -19.93 -8.43
CA GLN A 296 8.58 -19.10 -9.63
C GLN A 296 9.98 -18.55 -9.88
N THR A 297 10.95 -18.84 -9.01
CA THR A 297 12.35 -18.43 -9.21
C THR A 297 12.95 -19.13 -10.42
N LYS A 298 13.55 -18.36 -11.34
CA LYS A 298 14.20 -18.89 -12.55
C LYS A 298 15.57 -18.24 -12.73
N VAL A 299 16.55 -19.05 -13.14
CA VAL A 299 17.89 -18.60 -13.51
C VAL A 299 18.23 -19.16 -14.89
N ILE A 300 18.54 -18.29 -15.83
CA ILE A 300 19.02 -18.66 -17.18
C ILE A 300 20.46 -18.22 -17.29
N THR A 301 21.36 -19.15 -17.63
CA THR A 301 22.78 -18.86 -17.83
C THR A 301 23.14 -19.00 -19.30
N THR A 302 23.76 -17.96 -19.86
CA THR A 302 24.27 -17.94 -21.24
C THR A 302 25.67 -17.35 -21.22
N GLY A 303 26.69 -18.20 -21.43
CA GLY A 303 28.08 -17.78 -21.25
C GLY A 303 28.36 -17.27 -19.85
N ASP A 304 28.83 -16.04 -19.76
CA ASP A 304 29.12 -15.38 -18.47
C ASP A 304 27.94 -14.60 -17.88
N THR A 305 26.84 -14.48 -18.61
CA THR A 305 25.67 -13.71 -18.19
C THR A 305 24.61 -14.60 -17.59
N GLN A 306 24.00 -14.14 -16.48
CA GLN A 306 22.80 -14.74 -15.91
C GLN A 306 21.64 -13.75 -15.94
N LEU A 307 20.48 -14.25 -16.33
CA LEU A 307 19.21 -13.56 -16.20
C LEU A 307 18.42 -14.27 -15.09
N VAL A 308 18.03 -13.51 -14.08
CA VAL A 308 17.34 -14.02 -12.90
C VAL A 308 15.94 -13.44 -12.82
N LYS A 309 14.92 -14.30 -12.70
CA LYS A 309 13.54 -13.90 -12.46
C LYS A 309 13.11 -14.34 -11.05
N THR A 310 12.54 -13.40 -10.30
CA THR A 310 11.92 -13.62 -8.99
C THR A 310 10.48 -13.09 -9.01
N VAL A 311 9.62 -13.67 -8.18
CA VAL A 311 8.19 -13.33 -8.13
C VAL A 311 7.74 -13.17 -6.68
N SER A 312 6.92 -12.15 -6.43
CA SER A 312 6.22 -11.97 -5.17
C SER A 312 4.75 -11.65 -5.39
N TRP A 313 3.89 -12.27 -4.59
CA TRP A 313 2.46 -12.02 -4.51
C TRP A 313 2.13 -10.91 -3.52
N TYR A 314 1.00 -10.24 -3.72
CA TYR A 314 0.43 -9.30 -2.76
C TYR A 314 -1.07 -9.11 -3.00
N ASP A 315 -1.84 -9.02 -1.94
CA ASP A 315 -3.15 -8.40 -2.05
C ASP A 315 -2.94 -6.89 -2.19
N ASN A 316 -3.21 -6.34 -3.37
CA ASN A 316 -2.95 -4.92 -3.65
C ASN A 316 -3.73 -3.97 -2.72
N GLU A 317 -4.72 -4.46 -1.98
CA GLU A 317 -5.45 -3.74 -0.95
C GLU A 317 -4.94 -4.11 0.46
N MET A 318 -5.16 -5.37 0.91
CA MET A 318 -4.88 -5.78 2.30
C MET A 318 -3.39 -5.81 2.63
N SER A 319 -2.52 -6.29 1.72
CA SER A 319 -1.06 -6.24 1.93
C SER A 319 -0.57 -4.80 2.13
N TYR A 320 -1.06 -3.88 1.28
CA TYR A 320 -0.71 -2.47 1.37
C TYR A 320 -1.21 -1.83 2.67
N VAL A 321 -2.47 -2.09 3.03
CA VAL A 321 -3.06 -1.58 4.27
C VAL A 321 -2.29 -2.08 5.49
N SER A 322 -1.86 -3.33 5.48
CA SER A 322 -1.06 -3.90 6.58
C SER A 322 0.28 -3.19 6.75
N GLN A 323 0.97 -2.88 5.65
CA GLN A 323 2.21 -2.08 5.68
C GLN A 323 1.95 -0.64 6.13
N LEU A 324 0.86 -0.04 5.66
CA LEU A 324 0.43 1.30 6.07
C LEU A 324 0.18 1.36 7.58
N VAL A 325 -0.58 0.41 8.14
CA VAL A 325 -0.89 0.37 9.58
C VAL A 325 0.37 0.13 10.42
N ARG A 326 1.28 -0.75 10.01
CA ARG A 326 2.58 -0.94 10.67
C ARG A 326 3.40 0.35 10.66
N THR A 327 3.43 1.06 9.53
CA THR A 327 4.12 2.36 9.41
C THR A 327 3.47 3.40 10.30
N VAL A 328 2.14 3.50 10.35
CA VAL A 328 1.39 4.42 11.22
C VAL A 328 1.74 4.18 12.69
N LYS A 329 1.71 2.93 13.15
CA LYS A 329 2.08 2.58 14.55
C LYS A 329 3.52 2.96 14.87
N PHE A 330 4.46 2.65 13.98
CA PHE A 330 5.86 3.01 14.15
C PHE A 330 6.04 4.54 14.19
N PHE A 331 5.46 5.25 13.23
CA PHE A 331 5.57 6.70 13.10
C PHE A 331 4.93 7.44 14.28
N ALA A 332 3.77 6.98 14.74
CA ALA A 332 3.14 7.52 15.95
C ALA A 332 4.00 7.31 17.20
N GLY A 333 4.66 6.17 17.33
CA GLY A 333 5.58 5.89 18.43
C GLY A 333 6.80 6.81 18.51
N LEU A 334 7.09 7.57 17.44
CA LEU A 334 8.16 8.59 17.43
C LEU A 334 7.66 9.96 17.94
N ILE A 335 6.36 10.16 18.20
CA ILE A 335 5.84 11.44 18.76
C ILE A 335 6.33 11.67 20.19
N SER A 336 6.59 10.60 20.92
CA SER A 336 6.93 10.63 22.35
C SER A 336 8.43 10.63 22.62
N LYS A 337 9.25 10.75 21.57
CA LYS A 337 10.71 10.88 21.67
C LYS A 337 11.16 12.31 21.36
#